data_e1670546c11b430956c3bd69825cc595
#
_entry.id   e1670546c11b430956c3bd69825cc595
#
_cell.length_a   1.000
_cell.length_b   1.000
_cell.length_c   1.000
_cell.angle_alpha   90.00
_cell.angle_beta   90.00
_cell.angle_gamma   90.00
#
_symmetry.space_group_name_H-M   'P 1'
#
loop_
_entity.id
_entity.type
_entity.pdbx_description
1 polymer ?
#
loop_
_entity_poly.entity_id
_entity_poly.type
_entity_poly.pdbx_seq_one_letter_code
_entity_poly.pdbx_strand_id
1 'polypeptide(L)'
;MPLALHHVAIQCADLARCERFYREVLGLAVLRRWPREGGGDRSVWLSVADGEGFLALERADEPPESRPWRDGKAGLHLVALHIPAPERAVWEDRLEEAGVHVVHRTRWTIYFHDPEGNRIGLTHYPDDG
;
A
#
# COMPACT_ATOMS: atom_id res chain seq x y z
N MET A 1 14.71 1.30 25.64
CA MET A 1 15.03 1.79 24.29
C MET A 1 13.87 1.52 23.35
N PRO A 2 12.90 2.42 23.30
CA PRO A 2 11.73 2.21 22.45
C PRO A 2 12.09 2.24 20.96
N LEU A 3 11.36 1.45 20.19
CA LEU A 3 11.45 1.45 18.74
C LEU A 3 10.13 1.99 18.18
N ALA A 4 10.21 2.65 17.04
CA ALA A 4 9.03 3.11 16.31
C ALA A 4 9.15 2.69 14.84
N LEU A 5 8.02 2.47 14.18
CA LEU A 5 8.04 2.19 12.76
C LEU A 5 8.35 3.49 12.01
N HIS A 6 9.49 3.53 11.32
CA HIS A 6 9.92 4.70 10.55
C HIS A 6 9.28 4.69 9.16
N HIS A 7 9.44 3.61 8.42
CA HIS A 7 8.82 3.46 7.11
C HIS A 7 8.78 1.99 6.68
N VAL A 8 7.96 1.73 5.67
CA VAL A 8 7.94 0.47 4.95
C VAL A 8 8.36 0.77 3.51
N ALA A 9 9.27 -0.01 2.97
CA ALA A 9 9.72 0.16 1.59
C ALA A 9 9.21 -1.00 0.73
N ILE A 10 8.66 -0.67 -0.42
CA ILE A 10 8.15 -1.62 -1.41
C ILE A 10 8.91 -1.39 -2.71
N GLN A 11 9.44 -2.47 -3.29
CA GLN A 11 10.11 -2.41 -4.58
C GLN A 11 9.09 -2.53 -5.70
N CYS A 12 9.21 -1.66 -6.70
CA CYS A 12 8.26 -1.54 -7.81
C CYS A 12 8.97 -1.60 -9.14
N ALA A 13 8.66 -2.59 -9.97
CA ALA A 13 9.20 -2.67 -11.32
C ALA A 13 8.65 -1.52 -12.18
N ASP A 14 7.37 -1.18 -12.02
CA ASP A 14 6.74 0.00 -12.63
C ASP A 14 6.42 1.02 -11.54
N LEU A 15 7.40 1.86 -11.23
CA LEU A 15 7.30 2.83 -10.15
C LEU A 15 6.18 3.85 -10.38
N ALA A 16 6.03 4.34 -11.61
CA ALA A 16 4.99 5.32 -11.94
C ALA A 16 3.58 4.76 -11.75
N ARG A 17 3.37 3.50 -12.13
CA ARG A 17 2.08 2.82 -11.94
C ARG A 17 1.77 2.63 -10.47
N CYS A 18 2.74 2.23 -9.68
CA CYS A 18 2.58 2.09 -8.23
C CYS A 18 2.27 3.42 -7.58
N GLU A 19 3.00 4.46 -7.94
CA GLU A 19 2.74 5.80 -7.41
C GLU A 19 1.32 6.24 -7.70
N ARG A 20 0.83 6.07 -8.94
CA ARG A 20 -0.55 6.43 -9.29
C ARG A 20 -1.55 5.69 -8.42
N PHE A 21 -1.35 4.39 -8.19
CA PHE A 21 -2.24 3.60 -7.35
C PHE A 21 -2.30 4.15 -5.93
N TYR A 22 -1.16 4.33 -5.29
CA TYR A 22 -1.13 4.79 -3.90
C TYR A 22 -1.62 6.23 -3.74
N ARG A 23 -1.39 7.08 -4.73
CA ARG A 23 -1.88 8.46 -4.70
C ARG A 23 -3.36 8.57 -5.09
N GLU A 24 -3.76 7.97 -6.18
CA GLU A 24 -5.10 8.17 -6.75
C GLU A 24 -6.13 7.26 -6.14
N VAL A 25 -5.79 5.99 -5.87
CA VAL A 25 -6.74 5.05 -5.27
C VAL A 25 -6.75 5.19 -3.75
N LEU A 26 -5.58 5.18 -3.12
CA LEU A 26 -5.48 5.23 -1.66
C LEU A 26 -5.38 6.64 -1.10
N GLY A 27 -5.14 7.64 -1.94
CA GLY A 27 -5.16 9.04 -1.51
C GLY A 27 -3.93 9.49 -0.73
N LEU A 28 -2.81 8.78 -0.84
CA LEU A 28 -1.58 9.18 -0.16
C LEU A 28 -0.91 10.34 -0.88
N ALA A 29 -0.26 11.23 -0.12
CA ALA A 29 0.41 12.40 -0.67
C ALA A 29 1.91 12.16 -0.82
N VAL A 30 2.51 12.74 -1.85
CA VAL A 30 3.96 12.66 -2.04
C VAL A 30 4.65 13.47 -0.96
N LEU A 31 5.51 12.81 -0.18
CA LEU A 31 6.34 13.43 0.83
C LEU A 31 7.66 13.90 0.24
N ARG A 32 8.30 13.08 -0.60
CA ARG A 32 9.57 13.39 -1.23
C ARG A 32 9.80 12.49 -2.43
N ARG A 33 10.52 13.04 -3.44
CA ARG A 33 11.01 12.29 -4.59
C ARG A 33 12.53 12.27 -4.60
N TRP A 34 13.09 11.14 -4.98
CA TRP A 34 14.53 11.00 -5.15
C TRP A 34 14.79 10.67 -6.61
N PRO A 35 15.40 11.60 -7.36
CA PRO A 35 15.65 11.38 -8.77
C PRO A 35 16.71 10.29 -9.00
N ARG A 36 16.63 9.66 -10.14
CA ARG A 36 17.69 8.76 -10.61
C ARG A 36 18.49 9.42 -11.73
N GLU A 37 19.73 8.97 -11.86
CA GLU A 37 20.56 9.36 -12.99
C GLU A 37 19.95 8.82 -14.28
N GLY A 38 19.86 9.65 -15.30
CA GLY A 38 19.27 9.29 -16.59
C GLY A 38 17.78 9.55 -16.73
N GLY A 39 17.13 10.08 -15.70
CA GLY A 39 15.72 10.51 -15.73
C GLY A 39 14.79 9.65 -14.90
N GLY A 40 13.66 10.24 -14.52
CA GLY A 40 12.67 9.62 -13.66
C GLY A 40 13.11 9.55 -12.21
N ASP A 41 12.33 8.87 -11.39
CA ASP A 41 12.58 8.71 -9.97
C ASP A 41 13.19 7.36 -9.65
N ARG A 42 14.10 7.35 -8.68
CA ARG A 42 14.61 6.15 -8.07
C ARG A 42 13.69 5.70 -6.94
N SER A 43 13.12 6.67 -6.23
CA SER A 43 12.27 6.42 -5.06
C SER A 43 11.25 7.53 -4.92
N VAL A 44 10.05 7.16 -4.47
CA VAL A 44 8.99 8.12 -4.13
C VAL A 44 8.49 7.77 -2.73
N TRP A 45 8.54 8.73 -1.83
CA TRP A 45 8.05 8.57 -0.46
C TRP A 45 6.66 9.17 -0.34
N LEU A 46 5.74 8.40 0.23
CA LEU A 46 4.34 8.78 0.38
C LEU A 46 4.00 8.87 1.86
N SER A 47 3.40 9.99 2.28
CA SER A 47 2.97 10.15 3.65
C SER A 47 1.69 9.36 3.89
N VAL A 48 1.62 8.70 5.04
CA VAL A 48 0.36 8.18 5.56
C VAL A 48 -0.26 9.22 6.50
N ALA A 49 -1.54 9.08 6.82
CA ALA A 49 -2.21 10.02 7.72
C ALA A 49 -1.47 10.13 9.05
N ASP A 50 -1.50 11.32 9.65
CA ASP A 50 -0.91 11.66 10.94
C ASP A 50 0.61 11.79 10.99
N GLY A 51 1.29 11.62 9.85
CA GLY A 51 2.72 11.92 9.73
C GLY A 51 3.65 11.01 10.51
N GLU A 52 3.16 9.89 11.02
CA GLU A 52 3.97 8.92 11.74
C GLU A 52 4.34 7.77 10.80
N GLY A 53 5.55 7.84 10.24
CA GLY A 53 6.01 6.90 9.26
C GLY A 53 5.58 7.25 7.84
N PHE A 54 6.11 6.53 6.89
CA PHE A 54 5.76 6.72 5.48
C PHE A 54 5.94 5.43 4.71
N LEU A 55 5.42 5.41 3.50
CA LEU A 55 5.58 4.33 2.56
C LEU A 55 6.56 4.76 1.49
N ALA A 56 7.65 4.03 1.32
CA ALA A 56 8.65 4.30 0.30
C ALA A 56 8.44 3.34 -0.88
N LEU A 57 8.26 3.89 -2.07
CA LEU A 57 8.22 3.12 -3.30
C LEU A 57 9.60 3.20 -3.94
N GLU A 58 10.27 2.07 -4.08
CA GLU A 58 11.63 1.99 -4.60
C GLU A 58 11.63 1.31 -5.95
N ARG A 59 12.35 1.87 -6.92
CA ARG A 59 12.45 1.27 -8.25
C ARG A 59 13.21 -0.05 -8.18
N ALA A 60 12.61 -1.09 -8.77
CA ALA A 60 13.23 -2.41 -8.93
C ALA A 60 13.51 -2.67 -10.41
N ASP A 61 14.51 -3.49 -10.70
CA ASP A 61 14.91 -3.82 -12.07
C ASP A 61 14.19 -5.05 -12.62
N GLU A 62 13.63 -5.88 -11.73
CA GLU A 62 12.98 -7.13 -12.13
C GLU A 62 11.49 -7.09 -11.83
N PRO A 63 10.66 -7.77 -12.66
CA PRO A 63 9.23 -7.84 -12.40
C PRO A 63 8.94 -8.63 -11.12
N PRO A 64 7.76 -8.40 -10.50
CA PRO A 64 7.40 -9.12 -9.29
C PRO A 64 7.09 -10.58 -9.59
N GLU A 65 7.29 -11.44 -8.59
CA GLU A 65 6.75 -12.79 -8.62
C GLU A 65 5.24 -12.75 -8.38
N SER A 66 4.53 -13.75 -8.91
CA SER A 66 3.10 -13.89 -8.64
C SER A 66 2.86 -14.11 -7.15
N ARG A 67 1.97 -13.32 -6.56
CA ARG A 67 1.64 -13.36 -5.13
C ARG A 67 0.15 -13.57 -4.94
N PRO A 68 -0.32 -14.82 -4.93
CA PRO A 68 -1.72 -15.08 -4.61
C PRO A 68 -2.01 -14.63 -3.17
N TRP A 69 -3.26 -14.33 -2.87
CA TRP A 69 -3.64 -13.93 -1.51
C TRP A 69 -3.17 -14.95 -0.48
N ARG A 70 -3.33 -16.22 -0.77
CA ARG A 70 -2.86 -17.29 0.10
C ARG A 70 -1.67 -17.99 -0.53
N ASP A 71 -0.53 -17.88 0.11
CA ASP A 71 0.62 -18.72 -0.17
C ASP A 71 1.20 -19.19 1.18
N GLY A 72 1.90 -20.28 1.17
CA GLY A 72 2.48 -20.87 2.38
C GLY A 72 3.89 -20.38 2.68
N LYS A 73 4.39 -19.39 1.97
CA LYS A 73 5.76 -18.93 2.14
C LYS A 73 5.90 -17.98 3.31
N ALA A 74 6.96 -18.18 4.09
CA ALA A 74 7.31 -17.27 5.16
C ALA A 74 7.82 -15.94 4.59
N GLY A 75 7.65 -14.88 5.33
CA GLY A 75 8.12 -13.55 4.97
C GLY A 75 7.09 -12.47 5.28
N LEU A 76 7.31 -11.28 4.75
CA LEU A 76 6.39 -10.18 4.93
C LEU A 76 5.07 -10.49 4.23
N HIS A 77 3.97 -10.43 4.97
CA HIS A 77 2.66 -10.82 4.47
C HIS A 77 1.90 -9.68 3.80
N LEU A 78 1.75 -8.56 4.51
CA LEU A 78 0.97 -7.42 4.00
C LEU A 78 1.38 -6.12 4.69
N VAL A 79 0.93 -5.02 4.10
CA VAL A 79 0.93 -3.71 4.75
C VAL A 79 -0.51 -3.38 5.07
N ALA A 80 -0.82 -3.13 6.35
CA ALA A 80 -2.15 -2.74 6.79
C ALA A 80 -2.15 -1.26 7.15
N LEU A 81 -3.12 -0.53 6.60
CA LEU A 81 -3.33 0.89 6.87
C LEU A 81 -4.65 1.05 7.65
N HIS A 82 -4.65 1.94 8.62
CA HIS A 82 -5.83 2.17 9.43
C HIS A 82 -6.83 3.08 8.71
N ILE A 83 -8.10 2.72 8.80
CA ILE A 83 -9.23 3.56 8.38
C ILE A 83 -10.24 3.66 9.52
N PRO A 84 -11.00 4.74 9.63
CA PRO A 84 -12.13 4.78 10.55
C PRO A 84 -13.20 3.76 10.14
N ALA A 85 -13.80 3.07 11.11
CA ALA A 85 -14.82 2.06 10.82
C ALA A 85 -15.99 2.57 9.97
N PRO A 86 -16.53 3.79 10.18
CA PRO A 86 -17.60 4.31 9.33
C PRO A 86 -17.22 4.53 7.86
N GLU A 87 -15.93 4.56 7.54
CA GLU A 87 -15.47 4.76 6.17
C GLU A 87 -15.29 3.46 5.38
N ARG A 88 -15.49 2.32 6.00
CA ARG A 88 -15.27 1.02 5.33
C ARG A 88 -16.05 0.88 4.02
N ALA A 89 -17.35 1.19 4.04
CA ALA A 89 -18.18 1.09 2.85
C ALA A 89 -17.72 2.04 1.74
N VAL A 90 -17.31 3.24 2.10
CA VAL A 90 -16.77 4.22 1.15
C VAL A 90 -15.49 3.70 0.50
N TRP A 91 -14.61 3.08 1.27
CA TRP A 91 -13.40 2.49 0.73
C TRP A 91 -13.67 1.30 -0.18
N GLU A 92 -14.63 0.44 0.16
CA GLU A 92 -15.01 -0.67 -0.72
C GLU A 92 -15.53 -0.15 -2.06
N ASP A 93 -16.38 0.88 -2.06
CA ASP A 93 -16.88 1.50 -3.28
C ASP A 93 -15.76 2.13 -4.10
N ARG A 94 -14.84 2.82 -3.44
CA ARG A 94 -13.69 3.47 -4.09
C ARG A 94 -12.77 2.46 -4.77
N LEU A 95 -12.49 1.34 -4.12
CA LEU A 95 -11.70 0.26 -4.69
C LEU A 95 -12.41 -0.35 -5.91
N GLU A 96 -13.70 -0.61 -5.80
CA GLU A 96 -14.48 -1.15 -6.91
C GLU A 96 -14.47 -0.20 -8.12
N GLU A 97 -14.70 1.09 -7.90
CA GLU A 97 -14.64 2.11 -8.96
C GLU A 97 -13.29 2.19 -9.64
N ALA A 98 -12.21 1.92 -8.88
CA ALA A 98 -10.86 1.89 -9.42
C ALA A 98 -10.49 0.55 -10.08
N GLY A 99 -11.40 -0.42 -10.10
CA GLY A 99 -11.15 -1.75 -10.67
C GLY A 99 -10.29 -2.64 -9.78
N VAL A 100 -10.19 -2.33 -8.49
CA VAL A 100 -9.40 -3.10 -7.54
C VAL A 100 -10.28 -4.14 -6.85
N HIS A 101 -9.94 -5.41 -7.03
CA HIS A 101 -10.71 -6.51 -6.47
C HIS A 101 -10.34 -6.74 -5.00
N VAL A 102 -11.35 -6.76 -4.11
CA VAL A 102 -11.17 -7.16 -2.72
C VAL A 102 -11.07 -8.68 -2.67
N VAL A 103 -9.92 -9.21 -2.27
CA VAL A 103 -9.62 -10.65 -2.32
C VAL A 103 -10.01 -11.39 -1.04
N HIS A 104 -10.17 -10.68 0.05
CA HIS A 104 -10.54 -11.25 1.34
C HIS A 104 -11.13 -10.20 2.27
N ARG A 105 -12.05 -10.61 3.13
CA ARG A 105 -12.65 -9.74 4.14
C ARG A 105 -12.68 -10.44 5.48
N THR A 106 -12.42 -9.67 6.53
CA THR A 106 -12.67 -10.09 7.90
C THR A 106 -13.61 -9.08 8.55
N ARG A 107 -13.91 -9.29 9.83
CA ARG A 107 -14.73 -8.34 10.61
C ARG A 107 -14.18 -6.91 10.57
N TRP A 108 -12.85 -6.75 10.58
CA TRP A 108 -12.22 -5.44 10.69
C TRP A 108 -11.47 -4.97 9.46
N THR A 109 -11.22 -5.86 8.49
CA THR A 109 -10.24 -5.56 7.45
C THR A 109 -10.71 -6.02 6.08
N ILE A 110 -10.44 -5.20 5.06
CA ILE A 110 -10.57 -5.57 3.66
C ILE A 110 -9.17 -5.68 3.06
N TYR A 111 -8.96 -6.66 2.20
CA TYR A 111 -7.65 -6.98 1.63
C TYR A 111 -7.69 -6.98 0.12
N PHE A 112 -6.63 -6.45 -0.47
CA PHE A 112 -6.47 -6.37 -1.93
C PHE A 112 -4.98 -6.36 -2.28
N HIS A 113 -4.68 -6.31 -3.57
CA HIS A 113 -3.30 -6.23 -4.05
C HIS A 113 -3.06 -4.86 -4.69
N ASP A 114 -1.82 -4.37 -4.54
CA ASP A 114 -1.37 -3.24 -5.33
C ASP A 114 -1.01 -3.70 -6.74
N PRO A 115 -0.61 -2.79 -7.68
CA PRO A 115 -0.31 -3.17 -9.05
C PRO A 115 0.84 -4.17 -9.23
N GLU A 116 1.72 -4.29 -8.23
CA GLU A 116 2.84 -5.23 -8.27
C GLU A 116 2.52 -6.54 -7.54
N GLY A 117 1.28 -6.70 -7.06
CA GLY A 117 0.85 -7.90 -6.35
C GLY A 117 1.15 -7.90 -4.86
N ASN A 118 1.58 -6.78 -4.29
CA ASN A 118 1.77 -6.70 -2.84
C ASN A 118 0.42 -6.67 -2.14
N ARG A 119 0.32 -7.36 -1.01
CA ARG A 119 -0.91 -7.44 -0.22
C ARG A 119 -1.07 -6.19 0.63
N ILE A 120 -2.24 -5.57 0.53
CA ILE A 120 -2.60 -4.37 1.29
C ILE A 120 -3.88 -4.67 2.06
N GLY A 121 -3.95 -4.21 3.30
CA GLY A 121 -5.16 -4.26 4.11
C GLY A 121 -5.57 -2.87 4.55
N LEU A 122 -6.88 -2.61 4.55
CA LEU A 122 -7.46 -1.43 5.21
C LEU A 122 -8.24 -1.95 6.41
N THR A 123 -7.83 -1.53 7.60
CA THR A 123 -8.38 -2.09 8.84
C THR A 123 -8.91 -1.01 9.77
N HIS A 124 -10.03 -1.31 10.40
CA HIS A 124 -10.56 -0.45 11.47
C HIS A 124 -10.45 -1.10 12.85
N TYR A 125 -9.69 -2.19 12.97
CA TYR A 125 -9.44 -2.81 14.26
C TYR A 125 -8.89 -1.79 15.26
N PRO A 126 -9.36 -1.74 16.52
CA PRO A 126 -10.34 -2.64 17.14
C PRO A 126 -11.80 -2.14 17.10
N ASP A 127 -12.06 -1.08 16.35
CA ASP A 127 -13.36 -0.44 16.32
C ASP A 127 -14.32 -1.19 15.37
N ASP A 128 -15.49 -1.57 15.88
CA ASP A 128 -16.49 -2.29 15.11
C ASP A 128 -17.45 -1.38 14.31
N GLY A 129 -17.36 -0.07 14.50
CA GLY A 129 -18.22 0.91 13.84
C GLY A 129 -19.21 1.54 14.80
#